data_d995b73aa29d0af6db9148a20b1fa9d2
#
_entry.id   d995b73aa29d0af6db9148a20b1fa9d2
#
_cell.length_a   1.000
_cell.length_b   1.000
_cell.length_c   1.000
_cell.angle_alpha   90.00
_cell.angle_beta   90.00
_cell.angle_gamma   90.00
#
_symmetry.space_group_name_H-M   'P 1'
#
loop_
_entity.id
_entity.type
_entity.pdbx_description
1 polymer ?
#
loop_
_entity_poly.entity_id
_entity_poly.type
_entity_poly.pdbx_seq_one_letter_code
_entity_poly.pdbx_strand_id
1 'polypeptide(L)'
;MQPRRSSNRPRKKSEVKATKPSRARQHTPELVIITGMSGSGKASVLKAFEDLGYYCVDNLPIQLIPQFADLAVQSTEIRRTALVVDVREGSKLEELPRILKSVGRMIPTKVVFLEASDSVLMRRFSETRRPHPLGTNSPVKSALKAERRHLSAIRAVADFVIDTSKFNVHELRAHITERFQEQSSDKNILVSCVSFGFRQGVPEDADLVFDVRFLPNPHFVPEFRPLTGRDPRVARYIRSFPQTREFISRISDLLVYLLPHYIHEGKSYLTIAFGCTGGQHRSVMIAEEVGKHLRRAEYRVKVMYRDIPK
;
A
#
# COMPACT_ATOMS: atom_id res chain seq x y z
N MET A 1 28.07 -5.88 76.06
CA MET A 1 28.28 -5.25 74.73
C MET A 1 28.23 -6.32 73.66
N GLN A 2 27.12 -6.46 72.94
CA GLN A 2 27.00 -7.45 71.82
C GLN A 2 26.88 -6.65 70.51
N PRO A 3 27.55 -7.08 69.42
CA PRO A 3 27.45 -6.35 68.11
C PRO A 3 26.21 -6.78 67.34
N ARG A 4 25.54 -5.81 66.76
CA ARG A 4 24.35 -5.98 65.89
C ARG A 4 24.76 -6.62 64.55
N ARG A 5 24.06 -7.72 64.18
CA ARG A 5 24.14 -8.36 62.84
C ARG A 5 23.34 -7.52 61.84
N SER A 6 24.00 -7.05 60.79
CA SER A 6 23.39 -6.44 59.60
C SER A 6 22.84 -7.53 58.68
N SER A 7 21.52 -7.52 58.44
CA SER A 7 20.87 -8.40 57.49
C SER A 7 20.98 -7.84 56.08
N ASN A 8 21.77 -8.46 55.24
CA ASN A 8 21.92 -8.16 53.84
C ASN A 8 20.83 -8.94 53.06
N ARG A 9 19.77 -8.26 52.62
CA ARG A 9 18.75 -8.84 51.73
C ARG A 9 19.19 -8.63 50.26
N PRO A 10 19.20 -9.67 49.42
CA PRO A 10 19.55 -9.50 48.01
C PRO A 10 18.40 -8.79 47.25
N ARG A 11 18.76 -7.74 46.48
CA ARG A 11 17.87 -7.06 45.54
C ARG A 11 17.45 -8.04 44.43
N LYS A 12 16.14 -8.27 44.31
CA LYS A 12 15.53 -8.98 43.19
C LYS A 12 15.77 -8.16 41.90
N LYS A 13 16.52 -8.73 40.95
CA LYS A 13 16.61 -8.23 39.59
C LYS A 13 15.24 -8.33 38.94
N SER A 14 14.69 -7.22 38.51
CA SER A 14 13.48 -7.17 37.69
C SER A 14 13.82 -7.75 36.30
N GLU A 15 13.27 -8.92 36.00
CA GLU A 15 13.28 -9.48 34.65
C GLU A 15 12.47 -8.58 33.72
N VAL A 16 13.15 -7.97 32.77
CA VAL A 16 12.53 -7.28 31.65
C VAL A 16 11.87 -8.36 30.79
N LYS A 17 10.55 -8.49 30.87
CA LYS A 17 9.77 -9.33 29.96
C LYS A 17 10.00 -8.86 28.53
N ALA A 18 10.77 -9.62 27.76
CA ALA A 18 10.87 -9.45 26.33
C ALA A 18 9.48 -9.57 25.71
N THR A 19 8.98 -8.48 25.14
CA THR A 19 7.77 -8.45 24.32
C THR A 19 8.00 -9.37 23.12
N LYS A 20 7.22 -10.46 23.04
CA LYS A 20 7.20 -11.34 21.87
C LYS A 20 6.89 -10.49 20.64
N PRO A 21 7.65 -10.64 19.54
CA PRO A 21 7.35 -9.94 18.29
C PRO A 21 5.93 -10.34 17.86
N SER A 22 5.13 -9.37 17.45
CA SER A 22 3.80 -9.58 16.90
C SER A 22 3.89 -10.64 15.82
N ARG A 23 3.05 -11.68 15.88
CA ARG A 23 2.93 -12.68 14.81
C ARG A 23 2.66 -11.95 13.50
N ALA A 24 3.68 -11.79 12.68
CA ALA A 24 3.51 -11.44 11.28
C ALA A 24 2.51 -12.44 10.69
N ARG A 25 1.39 -11.97 10.14
CA ARG A 25 0.41 -12.82 9.46
C ARG A 25 1.16 -13.63 8.41
N GLN A 26 1.10 -14.94 8.53
CA GLN A 26 1.68 -15.86 7.55
C GLN A 26 0.79 -15.83 6.31
N HIS A 27 1.11 -14.96 5.34
CA HIS A 27 0.51 -15.04 4.01
C HIS A 27 0.91 -16.37 3.38
N THR A 28 -0.08 -17.12 2.90
CA THR A 28 0.17 -18.31 2.08
C THR A 28 0.89 -17.87 0.80
N PRO A 29 2.02 -18.51 0.42
CA PRO A 29 2.69 -18.14 -0.82
C PRO A 29 1.75 -18.32 -2.00
N GLU A 30 1.73 -17.35 -2.93
CA GLU A 30 0.91 -17.42 -4.14
C GLU A 30 1.68 -16.89 -5.37
N LEU A 31 1.33 -17.43 -6.52
CA LEU A 31 1.89 -17.06 -7.81
C LEU A 31 0.77 -16.62 -8.77
N VAL A 32 0.95 -15.44 -9.37
CA VAL A 32 0.08 -14.94 -10.43
C VAL A 32 0.86 -14.90 -11.73
N ILE A 33 0.35 -15.57 -12.76
CA ILE A 33 0.88 -15.49 -14.13
C ILE A 33 0.02 -14.53 -14.93
N ILE A 34 0.63 -13.46 -15.40
CA ILE A 34 -0.01 -12.44 -16.23
C ILE A 34 0.41 -12.69 -17.68
N THR A 35 -0.55 -12.96 -18.54
CA THR A 35 -0.31 -13.19 -19.97
C THR A 35 -1.43 -12.59 -20.81
N GLY A 36 -1.39 -12.73 -22.13
CA GLY A 36 -2.41 -12.23 -23.03
C GLY A 36 -1.85 -11.44 -24.20
N MET A 37 -2.75 -10.86 -24.98
CA MET A 37 -2.44 -10.18 -26.23
C MET A 37 -1.44 -9.04 -26.04
N SER A 38 -0.55 -8.87 -27.04
CA SER A 38 0.34 -7.71 -27.11
C SER A 38 -0.48 -6.43 -27.22
N GLY A 39 -0.15 -5.43 -26.40
CA GLY A 39 -0.95 -4.19 -26.30
C GLY A 39 -2.19 -4.27 -25.40
N SER A 40 -2.47 -5.42 -24.74
CA SER A 40 -3.61 -5.57 -23.84
C SER A 40 -3.44 -4.90 -22.45
N GLY A 41 -2.25 -4.39 -22.12
CA GLY A 41 -2.01 -3.67 -20.87
C GLY A 41 -1.28 -4.48 -19.79
N LYS A 42 -0.57 -5.57 -20.13
CA LYS A 42 0.19 -6.41 -19.19
C LYS A 42 1.09 -5.60 -18.24
N ALA A 43 1.82 -4.61 -18.75
CA ALA A 43 2.70 -3.76 -17.94
C ALA A 43 1.93 -2.93 -16.90
N SER A 44 0.73 -2.44 -17.24
CA SER A 44 -0.13 -1.70 -16.30
C SER A 44 -0.69 -2.60 -15.20
N VAL A 45 -1.01 -3.85 -15.56
CA VAL A 45 -1.46 -4.88 -14.62
C VAL A 45 -0.32 -5.31 -13.69
N LEU A 46 0.89 -5.49 -14.23
CA LEU A 46 2.08 -5.82 -13.42
C LEU A 46 2.34 -4.72 -12.38
N LYS A 47 2.24 -3.43 -12.77
CA LYS A 47 2.33 -2.30 -11.82
C LYS A 47 1.25 -2.32 -10.74
N ALA A 48 0.02 -2.73 -11.07
CA ALA A 48 -1.02 -2.88 -10.06
C ALA A 48 -0.68 -3.97 -9.04
N PHE A 49 -0.05 -5.07 -9.48
CA PHE A 49 0.44 -6.11 -8.57
C PHE A 49 1.63 -5.64 -7.70
N GLU A 50 2.53 -4.80 -8.25
CA GLU A 50 3.59 -4.16 -7.44
C GLU A 50 2.98 -3.29 -6.33
N ASP A 51 1.97 -2.48 -6.65
CA ASP A 51 1.25 -1.65 -5.68
C ASP A 51 0.53 -2.49 -4.60
N LEU A 52 0.11 -3.72 -4.94
CA LEU A 52 -0.45 -4.70 -4.01
C LEU A 52 0.61 -5.46 -3.19
N GLY A 53 1.90 -5.15 -3.39
CA GLY A 53 3.01 -5.75 -2.64
C GLY A 53 3.46 -7.12 -3.14
N TYR A 54 3.16 -7.47 -4.40
CA TYR A 54 3.73 -8.64 -5.05
C TYR A 54 5.17 -8.40 -5.50
N TYR A 55 6.00 -9.42 -5.44
CA TYR A 55 7.28 -9.45 -6.12
C TYR A 55 7.01 -9.67 -7.62
N CYS A 56 7.30 -8.66 -8.44
CA CYS A 56 6.94 -8.64 -9.84
C CYS A 56 8.14 -8.87 -10.75
N VAL A 57 7.98 -9.77 -11.74
CA VAL A 57 8.99 -10.02 -12.78
C VAL A 57 8.34 -9.89 -14.14
N ASP A 58 8.89 -9.01 -14.97
CA ASP A 58 8.47 -8.86 -16.37
C ASP A 58 9.29 -9.77 -17.27
N ASN A 59 8.61 -10.40 -18.23
CA ASN A 59 9.21 -11.19 -19.29
C ASN A 59 10.15 -12.32 -18.82
N LEU A 60 9.72 -13.07 -17.78
CA LEU A 60 10.47 -14.25 -17.33
C LEU A 60 10.35 -15.39 -18.36
N PRO A 61 11.47 -15.98 -18.81
CA PRO A 61 11.44 -17.19 -19.65
C PRO A 61 10.64 -18.31 -18.99
N ILE A 62 9.74 -18.96 -19.74
CA ILE A 62 8.78 -19.94 -19.16
C ILE A 62 9.49 -21.12 -18.50
N GLN A 63 10.66 -21.51 -18.97
CA GLN A 63 11.46 -22.59 -18.39
C GLN A 63 11.97 -22.27 -16.98
N LEU A 64 12.04 -20.98 -16.59
CA LEU A 64 12.47 -20.54 -15.27
C LEU A 64 11.30 -20.45 -14.27
N ILE A 65 10.05 -20.56 -14.71
CA ILE A 65 8.89 -20.48 -13.82
C ILE A 65 8.94 -21.54 -12.71
N PRO A 66 9.29 -22.83 -12.97
CA PRO A 66 9.38 -23.83 -11.90
C PRO A 66 10.45 -23.49 -10.86
N GLN A 67 11.65 -23.07 -11.30
CA GLN A 67 12.74 -22.68 -10.38
C GLN A 67 12.35 -21.45 -9.56
N PHE A 68 11.64 -20.50 -10.16
CA PHE A 68 11.15 -19.32 -9.46
C PHE A 68 10.08 -19.68 -8.45
N ALA A 69 9.19 -20.62 -8.76
CA ALA A 69 8.19 -21.12 -7.82
C ALA A 69 8.84 -21.81 -6.61
N ASP A 70 9.87 -22.65 -6.84
CA ASP A 70 10.66 -23.26 -5.77
C ASP A 70 11.29 -22.20 -4.87
N LEU A 71 11.88 -21.15 -5.45
CA LEU A 71 12.47 -20.03 -4.70
C LEU A 71 11.39 -19.34 -3.85
N ALA A 72 10.22 -19.05 -4.42
CA ALA A 72 9.13 -18.38 -3.72
C ALA A 72 8.59 -19.20 -2.54
N VAL A 73 8.53 -20.53 -2.68
CA VAL A 73 8.12 -21.44 -1.59
C VAL A 73 9.15 -21.45 -0.45
N GLN A 74 10.44 -21.39 -0.76
CA GLN A 74 11.53 -21.43 0.24
C GLN A 74 11.79 -20.07 0.87
N SER A 75 11.44 -18.97 0.20
CA SER A 75 11.71 -17.61 0.67
C SER A 75 10.69 -17.15 1.71
N THR A 76 11.16 -16.43 2.70
CA THR A 76 10.29 -15.68 3.64
C THR A 76 9.90 -14.30 3.11
N GLU A 77 10.62 -13.79 2.12
CA GLU A 77 10.49 -12.43 1.56
C GLU A 77 9.68 -12.43 0.26
N ILE A 78 9.85 -13.46 -0.59
CA ILE A 78 9.21 -13.56 -1.93
C ILE A 78 8.01 -14.51 -1.85
N ARG A 79 6.96 -14.12 -1.12
CA ARG A 79 5.80 -14.99 -0.91
C ARG A 79 4.67 -14.75 -1.93
N ARG A 80 4.45 -13.52 -2.33
CA ARG A 80 3.43 -13.15 -3.32
C ARG A 80 4.16 -12.70 -4.58
N THR A 81 3.92 -13.40 -5.68
CA THR A 81 4.68 -13.19 -6.91
C THR A 81 3.76 -13.00 -8.09
N ALA A 82 4.08 -12.05 -8.97
CA ALA A 82 3.42 -11.83 -10.25
C ALA A 82 4.44 -11.88 -11.39
N LEU A 83 4.27 -12.79 -12.34
CA LEU A 83 5.16 -13.00 -13.46
C LEU A 83 4.43 -12.68 -14.77
N VAL A 84 5.05 -11.86 -15.63
CA VAL A 84 4.54 -11.65 -17.00
C VAL A 84 5.20 -12.63 -17.94
N VAL A 85 4.34 -13.32 -18.72
CA VAL A 85 4.75 -14.19 -19.82
C VAL A 85 4.22 -13.62 -21.12
N ASP A 86 5.10 -13.43 -22.10
CA ASP A 86 4.79 -12.78 -23.37
C ASP A 86 4.85 -13.76 -24.57
N VAL A 87 4.14 -13.43 -25.63
CA VAL A 87 4.14 -14.16 -26.91
C VAL A 87 5.53 -14.29 -27.56
N ARG A 88 6.50 -13.48 -27.11
CA ARG A 88 7.90 -13.54 -27.55
C ARG A 88 8.60 -14.88 -27.26
N GLU A 89 8.05 -15.68 -26.36
CA GLU A 89 8.51 -17.05 -26.09
C GLU A 89 8.28 -18.02 -27.27
N GLY A 90 7.52 -17.61 -28.30
CA GLY A 90 7.30 -18.36 -29.52
C GLY A 90 6.66 -19.72 -29.29
N SER A 91 7.22 -20.81 -29.91
CA SER A 91 6.72 -22.18 -29.79
C SER A 91 6.76 -22.71 -28.34
N LYS A 92 7.61 -22.18 -27.49
CA LYS A 92 7.70 -22.60 -26.07
C LYS A 92 6.42 -22.32 -25.29
N LEU A 93 5.60 -21.34 -25.72
CA LEU A 93 4.31 -21.05 -25.10
C LEU A 93 3.36 -22.26 -25.06
N GLU A 94 3.52 -23.23 -25.96
CA GLU A 94 2.74 -24.45 -25.95
C GLU A 94 3.01 -25.33 -24.72
N GLU A 95 4.17 -25.16 -24.09
CA GLU A 95 4.54 -25.87 -22.85
C GLU A 95 3.94 -25.22 -21.60
N LEU A 96 3.54 -23.94 -21.68
CA LEU A 96 3.08 -23.18 -20.52
C LEU A 96 1.92 -23.85 -19.75
N PRO A 97 0.87 -24.40 -20.35
CA PRO A 97 -0.20 -25.10 -19.62
C PRO A 97 0.31 -26.30 -18.81
N ARG A 98 1.32 -27.03 -19.34
CA ARG A 98 1.95 -28.14 -18.62
C ARG A 98 2.77 -27.66 -17.43
N ILE A 99 3.53 -26.59 -17.61
CA ILE A 99 4.32 -25.93 -16.55
C ILE A 99 3.40 -25.42 -15.44
N LEU A 100 2.32 -24.70 -15.79
CA LEU A 100 1.33 -24.19 -14.83
C LEU A 100 0.69 -25.32 -14.00
N LYS A 101 0.37 -26.45 -14.63
CA LYS A 101 -0.17 -27.61 -13.92
C LYS A 101 0.84 -28.22 -12.93
N SER A 102 2.13 -28.21 -13.27
CA SER A 102 3.19 -28.67 -12.37
C SER A 102 3.39 -27.72 -11.19
N VAL A 103 3.52 -26.43 -11.48
CA VAL A 103 3.75 -25.37 -10.48
C VAL A 103 2.55 -25.22 -9.54
N GLY A 104 1.32 -25.34 -10.05
CA GLY A 104 0.10 -25.28 -9.26
C GLY A 104 -0.05 -26.40 -8.21
N ARG A 105 0.78 -27.45 -8.28
CA ARG A 105 0.88 -28.49 -7.23
C ARG A 105 1.79 -28.07 -6.08
N MET A 106 2.69 -27.12 -6.31
CA MET A 106 3.70 -26.66 -5.37
C MET A 106 3.26 -25.38 -4.66
N ILE A 107 2.66 -24.46 -5.40
CA ILE A 107 2.23 -23.14 -4.93
C ILE A 107 0.87 -22.78 -5.56
N PRO A 108 -0.10 -22.26 -4.81
CA PRO A 108 -1.34 -21.73 -5.38
C PRO A 108 -1.03 -20.75 -6.50
N THR A 109 -1.48 -21.11 -7.71
CA THR A 109 -1.16 -20.37 -8.94
C THR A 109 -2.45 -19.90 -9.59
N LYS A 110 -2.51 -18.63 -9.98
CA LYS A 110 -3.61 -18.02 -10.73
C LYS A 110 -3.10 -17.50 -12.07
N VAL A 111 -3.87 -17.68 -13.12
CA VAL A 111 -3.55 -17.21 -14.48
C VAL A 111 -4.51 -16.08 -14.86
N VAL A 112 -3.95 -14.91 -15.12
CA VAL A 112 -4.68 -13.72 -15.59
C VAL A 112 -4.36 -13.52 -17.07
N PHE A 113 -5.37 -13.68 -17.91
CA PHE A 113 -5.27 -13.48 -19.35
C PHE A 113 -5.90 -12.15 -19.75
N LEU A 114 -5.11 -11.29 -20.39
CA LEU A 114 -5.56 -9.99 -20.87
C LEU A 114 -5.81 -10.01 -22.36
N GLU A 115 -6.98 -9.55 -22.77
CA GLU A 115 -7.32 -9.37 -24.18
C GLU A 115 -7.94 -8.01 -24.45
N ALA A 116 -8.05 -7.66 -25.71
CA ALA A 116 -8.84 -6.53 -26.17
C ALA A 116 -9.30 -6.78 -27.61
N SER A 117 -10.26 -6.01 -28.11
CA SER A 117 -10.70 -6.08 -29.50
C SER A 117 -9.55 -5.68 -30.43
N ASP A 118 -9.55 -6.26 -31.65
CA ASP A 118 -8.49 -5.99 -32.63
C ASP A 118 -8.42 -4.51 -32.99
N SER A 119 -9.55 -3.81 -33.05
CA SER A 119 -9.61 -2.36 -33.29
C SER A 119 -8.89 -1.55 -32.21
N VAL A 120 -9.07 -1.91 -30.95
CA VAL A 120 -8.41 -1.27 -29.81
C VAL A 120 -6.91 -1.57 -29.82
N LEU A 121 -6.53 -2.84 -30.06
CA LEU A 121 -5.12 -3.22 -30.13
C LEU A 121 -4.40 -2.51 -31.28
N MET A 122 -4.99 -2.46 -32.47
CA MET A 122 -4.42 -1.71 -33.61
C MET A 122 -4.21 -0.23 -33.29
N ARG A 123 -5.21 0.40 -32.64
CA ARG A 123 -5.08 1.80 -32.21
C ARG A 123 -3.92 1.98 -31.21
N ARG A 124 -3.82 1.13 -30.19
CA ARG A 124 -2.74 1.17 -29.18
C ARG A 124 -1.36 0.97 -29.81
N PHE A 125 -1.23 0.09 -30.83
CA PHE A 125 0.01 -0.08 -31.58
C PHE A 125 0.36 1.18 -32.38
N SER A 126 -0.63 1.83 -33.00
CA SER A 126 -0.41 3.10 -33.72
C SER A 126 0.04 4.23 -32.78
N GLU A 127 -0.57 4.34 -31.61
CA GLU A 127 -0.23 5.36 -30.59
C GLU A 127 1.18 5.16 -30.03
N THR A 128 1.57 3.90 -29.76
CA THR A 128 2.89 3.59 -29.17
C THR A 128 4.03 3.52 -30.19
N ARG A 129 3.71 3.47 -31.50
CA ARG A 129 4.69 3.33 -32.62
C ARG A 129 5.64 2.15 -32.44
N ARG A 130 5.22 1.09 -31.74
CA ARG A 130 6.02 -0.12 -31.55
C ARG A 130 5.60 -1.20 -32.54
N PRO A 131 6.55 -1.93 -33.15
CA PRO A 131 6.22 -3.08 -33.98
C PRO A 131 5.58 -4.19 -33.14
N HIS A 132 4.67 -4.93 -33.75
CA HIS A 132 4.10 -6.13 -33.11
C HIS A 132 5.18 -7.20 -32.94
N PRO A 133 5.28 -7.90 -31.78
CA PRO A 133 6.33 -8.92 -31.56
C PRO A 133 6.42 -10.02 -32.62
N LEU A 134 5.29 -10.39 -33.21
CA LEU A 134 5.21 -11.39 -34.30
C LEU A 134 5.13 -10.74 -35.68
N GLY A 135 5.30 -9.45 -35.83
CA GLY A 135 4.92 -8.71 -37.04
C GLY A 135 6.03 -7.88 -37.68
N THR A 136 7.31 -8.30 -37.63
CA THR A 136 8.40 -7.55 -38.26
C THR A 136 8.23 -7.38 -39.79
N ASN A 137 7.49 -8.30 -40.45
CA ASN A 137 7.28 -8.27 -41.91
C ASN A 137 5.80 -8.46 -42.33
N SER A 138 4.85 -8.27 -41.41
CA SER A 138 3.43 -8.53 -41.67
C SER A 138 2.55 -7.39 -41.14
N PRO A 139 1.39 -7.11 -41.78
CA PRO A 139 0.42 -6.16 -41.24
C PRO A 139 0.00 -6.53 -39.81
N VAL A 140 -0.15 -5.54 -38.92
CA VAL A 140 -0.52 -5.72 -37.52
C VAL A 140 -1.75 -6.62 -37.35
N LYS A 141 -2.76 -6.48 -38.21
CA LYS A 141 -3.98 -7.31 -38.18
C LYS A 141 -3.69 -8.80 -38.35
N SER A 142 -2.77 -9.17 -39.23
CA SER A 142 -2.37 -10.57 -39.45
C SER A 142 -1.59 -11.11 -38.26
N ALA A 143 -0.70 -10.30 -37.69
CA ALA A 143 0.07 -10.63 -36.51
C ALA A 143 -0.85 -10.87 -35.29
N LEU A 144 -1.84 -10.00 -35.06
CA LEU A 144 -2.85 -10.18 -33.98
C LEU A 144 -3.65 -11.48 -34.15
N LYS A 145 -4.04 -11.83 -35.38
CA LYS A 145 -4.75 -13.08 -35.64
C LYS A 145 -3.88 -14.31 -35.38
N ALA A 146 -2.60 -14.26 -35.70
CA ALA A 146 -1.63 -15.30 -35.39
C ALA A 146 -1.43 -15.42 -33.87
N GLU A 147 -1.25 -14.30 -33.17
CA GLU A 147 -1.08 -14.25 -31.71
C GLU A 147 -2.28 -14.86 -30.97
N ARG A 148 -3.52 -14.53 -31.36
CA ARG A 148 -4.72 -15.14 -30.77
C ARG A 148 -4.73 -16.67 -30.90
N ARG A 149 -4.27 -17.21 -32.03
CA ARG A 149 -4.18 -18.67 -32.22
C ARG A 149 -3.13 -19.28 -31.29
N HIS A 150 -1.95 -18.68 -31.20
CA HIS A 150 -0.89 -19.15 -30.31
C HIS A 150 -1.29 -19.10 -28.83
N LEU A 151 -2.06 -18.09 -28.42
CA LEU A 151 -2.47 -17.90 -27.04
C LEU A 151 -3.79 -18.63 -26.66
N SER A 152 -4.47 -19.28 -27.62
CA SER A 152 -5.79 -19.89 -27.40
C SER A 152 -5.79 -20.97 -26.31
N ALA A 153 -4.76 -21.83 -26.28
CA ALA A 153 -4.61 -22.86 -25.25
C ALA A 153 -4.40 -22.28 -23.85
N ILE A 154 -3.66 -21.18 -23.73
CA ILE A 154 -3.42 -20.50 -22.47
C ILE A 154 -4.68 -19.79 -22.00
N ARG A 155 -5.39 -19.14 -22.93
CA ARG A 155 -6.68 -18.49 -22.66
C ARG A 155 -7.71 -19.48 -22.08
N ALA A 156 -7.70 -20.71 -22.59
CA ALA A 156 -8.62 -21.76 -22.14
C ALA A 156 -8.37 -22.26 -20.70
N VAL A 157 -7.12 -22.14 -20.20
CA VAL A 157 -6.73 -22.53 -18.84
C VAL A 157 -6.60 -21.35 -17.88
N ALA A 158 -6.93 -20.14 -18.33
CA ALA A 158 -6.85 -18.95 -17.51
C ALA A 158 -7.98 -18.92 -16.47
N ASP A 159 -7.63 -18.60 -15.22
CA ASP A 159 -8.60 -18.40 -14.13
C ASP A 159 -9.40 -17.11 -14.30
N PHE A 160 -8.76 -16.08 -14.88
CA PHE A 160 -9.36 -14.79 -15.15
C PHE A 160 -9.05 -14.35 -16.58
N VAL A 161 -10.09 -14.10 -17.36
CA VAL A 161 -9.97 -13.46 -18.70
C VAL A 161 -10.54 -12.04 -18.57
N ILE A 162 -9.69 -11.03 -18.83
CA ILE A 162 -10.05 -9.63 -18.69
C ILE A 162 -10.00 -8.95 -20.06
N ASP A 163 -11.15 -8.52 -20.56
CA ASP A 163 -11.23 -7.67 -21.74
C ASP A 163 -10.95 -6.22 -21.36
N THR A 164 -9.79 -5.73 -21.81
CA THR A 164 -9.33 -4.37 -21.52
C THR A 164 -9.77 -3.34 -22.55
N SER A 165 -10.69 -3.69 -23.47
CA SER A 165 -11.09 -2.81 -24.59
C SER A 165 -11.69 -1.49 -24.11
N LYS A 166 -12.40 -1.49 -23.00
CA LYS A 166 -13.09 -0.33 -22.44
C LYS A 166 -12.32 0.38 -21.32
N PHE A 167 -11.26 -0.22 -20.81
CA PHE A 167 -10.49 0.35 -19.72
C PHE A 167 -9.44 1.35 -20.21
N ASN A 168 -9.34 2.49 -19.52
CA ASN A 168 -8.12 3.27 -19.49
C ASN A 168 -7.12 2.65 -18.50
N VAL A 169 -5.91 3.21 -18.41
CA VAL A 169 -4.85 2.67 -17.54
C VAL A 169 -5.24 2.69 -16.06
N HIS A 170 -5.89 3.75 -15.60
CA HIS A 170 -6.31 3.91 -14.20
C HIS A 170 -7.46 2.96 -13.84
N GLU A 171 -8.46 2.84 -14.70
CA GLU A 171 -9.58 1.91 -14.51
C GLU A 171 -9.12 0.46 -14.49
N LEU A 172 -8.17 0.08 -15.37
CA LEU A 172 -7.59 -1.27 -15.38
C LEU A 172 -6.85 -1.56 -14.08
N ARG A 173 -6.06 -0.61 -13.58
CA ARG A 173 -5.36 -0.75 -12.29
C ARG A 173 -6.34 -0.89 -11.14
N ALA A 174 -7.36 -0.04 -11.08
CA ALA A 174 -8.40 -0.11 -10.05
C ALA A 174 -9.11 -1.47 -10.07
N HIS A 175 -9.48 -1.97 -11.27
CA HIS A 175 -10.13 -3.28 -11.44
C HIS A 175 -9.24 -4.44 -10.92
N ILE A 176 -7.94 -4.42 -11.20
CA ILE A 176 -6.99 -5.43 -10.70
C ILE A 176 -6.87 -5.31 -9.19
N THR A 177 -6.72 -4.10 -8.67
CA THR A 177 -6.60 -3.87 -7.22
C THR A 177 -7.82 -4.39 -6.49
N GLU A 178 -9.03 -4.06 -6.92
CA GLU A 178 -10.27 -4.54 -6.31
C GLU A 178 -10.38 -6.08 -6.30
N ARG A 179 -9.95 -6.72 -7.39
CA ARG A 179 -10.09 -8.17 -7.57
C ARG A 179 -9.04 -9.00 -6.83
N PHE A 180 -7.82 -8.47 -6.68
CA PHE A 180 -6.68 -9.18 -6.09
C PHE A 180 -6.26 -8.62 -4.73
N GLN A 181 -6.83 -7.50 -4.31
CA GLN A 181 -6.70 -7.05 -2.95
C GLN A 181 -7.37 -8.10 -2.05
N GLU A 182 -6.57 -8.81 -1.27
CA GLU A 182 -7.14 -9.66 -0.22
C GLU A 182 -8.04 -8.78 0.65
N GLN A 183 -9.16 -9.34 1.13
CA GLN A 183 -10.01 -8.71 2.16
C GLN A 183 -9.28 -8.56 3.51
N SER A 184 -7.97 -8.63 3.50
CA SER A 184 -7.14 -8.22 4.62
C SER A 184 -7.17 -6.69 4.67
N SER A 185 -7.60 -6.18 5.80
CA SER A 185 -7.64 -4.78 6.20
C SER A 185 -6.28 -4.06 6.18
N ASP A 186 -5.38 -4.39 5.28
CA ASP A 186 -4.15 -3.63 5.08
C ASP A 186 -4.52 -2.35 4.31
N LYS A 187 -4.95 -1.38 5.11
CA LYS A 187 -5.09 0.02 4.72
C LYS A 187 -3.68 0.51 4.37
N ASN A 188 -3.23 0.21 3.13
CA ASN A 188 -1.86 0.44 2.64
C ASN A 188 -1.56 1.94 2.42
N ILE A 189 -2.09 2.79 3.28
CA ILE A 189 -1.75 4.21 3.32
C ILE A 189 -1.01 4.52 4.61
N LEU A 190 0.12 5.22 4.51
CA LEU A 190 0.80 5.79 5.65
C LEU A 190 0.30 7.22 5.87
N VAL A 191 -0.44 7.42 6.94
CA VAL A 191 -0.94 8.75 7.33
C VAL A 191 0.07 9.43 8.25
N SER A 192 0.54 10.61 7.88
CA SER A 192 1.37 11.48 8.72
C SER A 192 0.51 12.59 9.32
N CYS A 193 0.33 12.59 10.65
CA CYS A 193 -0.31 13.70 11.36
C CYS A 193 0.79 14.67 11.84
N VAL A 194 0.88 15.84 11.23
CA VAL A 194 1.96 16.82 11.50
C VAL A 194 1.41 17.99 12.29
N SER A 195 2.01 18.32 13.44
CA SER A 195 1.73 19.58 14.12
C SER A 195 2.69 20.66 13.64
N PHE A 196 2.16 21.86 13.40
CA PHE A 196 2.96 23.01 12.96
C PHE A 196 2.47 24.34 13.54
N GLY A 197 3.34 25.36 13.49
CA GLY A 197 3.04 26.74 13.82
C GLY A 197 2.93 27.60 12.56
N PHE A 198 1.84 28.36 12.42
CA PHE A 198 1.68 29.28 11.28
C PHE A 198 2.79 30.33 11.19
N ARG A 199 3.47 30.64 12.31
CA ARG A 199 4.64 31.54 12.29
C ARG A 199 5.80 31.00 11.44
N GLN A 200 5.95 29.69 11.32
CA GLN A 200 6.99 29.01 10.55
C GLN A 200 6.51 28.58 9.15
N GLY A 201 5.32 29.03 8.73
CA GLY A 201 4.70 28.64 7.46
C GLY A 201 3.99 27.28 7.53
N VAL A 202 3.21 26.97 6.51
CA VAL A 202 2.53 25.70 6.33
C VAL A 202 3.56 24.68 5.81
N PRO A 203 3.51 23.40 6.24
CA PRO A 203 4.35 22.35 5.65
C PRO A 203 4.08 22.21 4.15
N GLU A 204 5.13 22.18 3.32
CA GLU A 204 5.02 22.13 1.87
C GLU A 204 4.46 20.79 1.37
N ASP A 205 4.67 19.72 2.12
CA ASP A 205 4.22 18.36 1.86
C ASP A 205 2.82 18.03 2.41
N ALA A 206 2.09 19.05 2.94
CA ALA A 206 0.77 18.82 3.51
C ALA A 206 -0.31 18.68 2.43
N ASP A 207 -0.98 17.52 2.39
CA ASP A 207 -2.16 17.30 1.56
C ASP A 207 -3.42 17.96 2.12
N LEU A 208 -3.57 17.92 3.46
CA LEU A 208 -4.69 18.53 4.18
C LEU A 208 -4.15 19.42 5.31
N VAL A 209 -4.69 20.62 5.43
CA VAL A 209 -4.27 21.59 6.45
C VAL A 209 -5.49 22.04 7.26
N PHE A 210 -5.40 21.91 8.58
CA PHE A 210 -6.45 22.34 9.51
C PHE A 210 -5.92 23.39 10.47
N ASP A 211 -6.57 24.55 10.48
CA ASP A 211 -6.31 25.61 11.44
C ASP A 211 -7.03 25.34 12.76
N VAL A 212 -6.26 25.13 13.84
CA VAL A 212 -6.80 24.87 15.17
C VAL A 212 -6.61 26.06 16.13
N ARG A 213 -6.39 27.28 15.61
CA ARG A 213 -6.22 28.51 16.42
C ARG A 213 -7.49 28.93 17.13
N PHE A 214 -8.67 28.53 16.65
CA PHE A 214 -9.96 28.80 17.30
C PHE A 214 -10.15 28.06 18.63
N LEU A 215 -9.34 27.04 18.90
CA LEU A 215 -9.38 26.29 20.15
C LEU A 215 -8.75 27.13 21.30
N PRO A 216 -9.16 26.87 22.56
CA PRO A 216 -8.62 27.56 23.73
C PRO A 216 -7.10 27.50 23.77
N ASN A 217 -6.48 28.67 24.05
CA ASN A 217 -5.03 28.79 23.99
C ASN A 217 -4.36 28.60 25.36
N PRO A 218 -3.64 27.46 25.60
CA PRO A 218 -2.96 27.19 26.86
C PRO A 218 -1.89 28.24 27.23
N HIS A 219 -1.38 28.96 26.23
CA HIS A 219 -0.34 29.98 26.46
C HIS A 219 -0.78 31.10 27.44
N PHE A 220 -2.09 31.34 27.57
CA PHE A 220 -2.61 32.30 28.53
C PHE A 220 -2.61 31.79 29.97
N VAL A 221 -2.39 30.52 30.21
CA VAL A 221 -2.21 29.90 31.52
C VAL A 221 -0.71 29.86 31.83
N PRO A 222 -0.20 30.63 32.83
CA PRO A 222 1.24 30.75 33.07
C PRO A 222 1.95 29.40 33.23
N GLU A 223 1.32 28.43 33.92
CA GLU A 223 1.85 27.10 34.18
C GLU A 223 2.02 26.25 32.91
N PHE A 224 1.27 26.55 31.84
CA PHE A 224 1.28 25.78 30.59
C PHE A 224 2.20 26.37 29.52
N ARG A 225 2.67 27.61 29.69
CA ARG A 225 3.54 28.29 28.72
C ARG A 225 4.80 27.49 28.34
N PRO A 226 5.57 26.93 29.33
CA PRO A 226 6.79 26.18 29.05
C PRO A 226 6.53 24.76 28.59
N LEU A 227 5.28 24.29 28.64
CA LEU A 227 4.91 22.91 28.29
C LEU A 227 4.50 22.80 26.83
N THR A 228 4.27 21.57 26.39
CA THR A 228 3.74 21.30 25.05
C THR A 228 2.40 20.60 25.12
N GLY A 229 1.73 20.46 23.97
CA GLY A 229 0.49 19.70 23.86
C GLY A 229 0.62 18.19 24.19
N ARG A 230 1.85 17.67 24.35
CA ARG A 230 2.13 16.30 24.83
C ARG A 230 2.01 16.18 26.35
N ASP A 231 2.14 17.27 27.09
CA ASP A 231 1.95 17.23 28.55
C ASP A 231 0.48 16.91 28.87
N PRO A 232 0.21 15.91 29.72
CA PRO A 232 -1.16 15.49 30.05
C PRO A 232 -2.03 16.61 30.64
N ARG A 233 -1.46 17.58 31.35
CA ARG A 233 -2.18 18.71 31.93
C ARG A 233 -2.67 19.64 30.84
N VAL A 234 -1.79 20.00 29.90
CA VAL A 234 -2.10 20.83 28.73
C VAL A 234 -3.15 20.14 27.85
N ALA A 235 -2.95 18.84 27.54
CA ALA A 235 -3.89 18.08 26.75
C ALA A 235 -5.28 18.01 27.41
N ARG A 236 -5.34 17.80 28.72
CA ARG A 236 -6.59 17.79 29.50
C ARG A 236 -7.28 19.15 29.47
N TYR A 237 -6.53 20.24 29.65
CA TYR A 237 -7.06 21.60 29.57
C TYR A 237 -7.70 21.85 28.19
N ILE A 238 -7.00 21.62 27.09
CA ILE A 238 -7.54 21.85 25.75
C ILE A 238 -8.77 20.97 25.50
N ARG A 239 -8.74 19.69 25.93
CA ARG A 239 -9.84 18.73 25.74
C ARG A 239 -11.05 19.03 26.63
N SER A 240 -10.91 19.77 27.74
CA SER A 240 -12.03 20.07 28.63
C SER A 240 -13.14 20.91 27.95
N PHE A 241 -12.80 21.63 26.91
CA PHE A 241 -13.73 22.48 26.18
C PHE A 241 -14.59 21.67 25.18
N PRO A 242 -15.93 21.89 25.15
CA PRO A 242 -16.83 21.18 24.26
C PRO A 242 -16.46 21.28 22.78
N GLN A 243 -16.08 22.47 22.30
CA GLN A 243 -15.68 22.68 20.91
C GLN A 243 -14.46 21.86 20.49
N THR A 244 -13.53 21.58 21.42
CA THR A 244 -12.36 20.74 21.12
C THR A 244 -12.77 19.30 20.90
N ARG A 245 -13.64 18.76 21.76
CA ARG A 245 -14.13 17.38 21.62
C ARG A 245 -14.92 17.21 20.34
N GLU A 246 -15.79 18.19 20.04
CA GLU A 246 -16.60 18.20 18.81
C GLU A 246 -15.71 18.25 17.57
N PHE A 247 -14.71 19.12 17.56
CA PHE A 247 -13.75 19.19 16.44
C PHE A 247 -13.02 17.86 16.22
N ILE A 248 -12.47 17.25 17.30
CA ILE A 248 -11.76 15.97 17.20
C ILE A 248 -12.68 14.90 16.63
N SER A 249 -13.93 14.81 17.08
CA SER A 249 -14.89 13.83 16.57
C SER A 249 -15.13 14.05 15.08
N ARG A 250 -15.58 15.23 14.68
CA ARG A 250 -15.93 15.54 13.30
C ARG A 250 -14.78 15.38 12.32
N ILE A 251 -13.59 15.85 12.69
CA ILE A 251 -12.42 15.70 11.82
C ILE A 251 -11.97 14.26 11.70
N SER A 252 -12.06 13.48 12.78
CA SER A 252 -11.73 12.05 12.74
C SER A 252 -12.72 11.27 11.85
N ASP A 253 -14.01 11.56 11.97
CA ASP A 253 -15.05 10.94 11.14
C ASP A 253 -14.88 11.30 9.67
N LEU A 254 -14.59 12.57 9.35
CA LEU A 254 -14.29 13.02 8.00
C LEU A 254 -13.07 12.30 7.42
N LEU A 255 -11.99 12.18 8.19
CA LEU A 255 -10.77 11.51 7.73
C LEU A 255 -10.98 10.00 7.52
N VAL A 256 -11.73 9.33 8.40
CA VAL A 256 -12.10 7.91 8.23
C VAL A 256 -12.95 7.71 6.98
N TYR A 257 -13.81 8.67 6.65
CA TYR A 257 -14.58 8.66 5.40
C TYR A 257 -13.70 8.88 4.17
N LEU A 258 -12.76 9.83 4.20
CA LEU A 258 -11.92 10.20 3.06
C LEU A 258 -10.83 9.15 2.74
N LEU A 259 -10.24 8.53 3.76
CA LEU A 259 -9.09 7.63 3.60
C LEU A 259 -9.34 6.46 2.63
N PRO A 260 -10.49 5.76 2.63
CA PRO A 260 -10.78 4.74 1.61
C PRO A 260 -10.77 5.29 0.19
N HIS A 261 -11.25 6.52 -0.02
CA HIS A 261 -11.27 7.16 -1.34
C HIS A 261 -9.87 7.50 -1.83
N TYR A 262 -8.98 7.99 -0.95
CA TYR A 262 -7.58 8.22 -1.27
C TYR A 262 -6.82 6.92 -1.58
N ILE A 263 -7.11 5.84 -0.86
CA ILE A 263 -6.55 4.51 -1.14
C ILE A 263 -7.02 4.02 -2.51
N HIS A 264 -8.31 4.20 -2.82
CA HIS A 264 -8.87 3.81 -4.11
C HIS A 264 -8.26 4.59 -5.29
N GLU A 265 -7.93 5.86 -5.08
CA GLU A 265 -7.20 6.70 -6.05
C GLU A 265 -5.73 6.27 -6.23
N GLY A 266 -5.21 5.44 -5.34
CA GLY A 266 -3.82 4.93 -5.39
C GLY A 266 -2.84 5.70 -4.52
N LYS A 267 -3.33 6.52 -3.55
CA LYS A 267 -2.47 7.27 -2.64
C LYS A 267 -1.86 6.35 -1.59
N SER A 268 -0.53 6.28 -1.53
CA SER A 268 0.22 5.48 -0.56
C SER A 268 0.65 6.29 0.68
N TYR A 269 0.66 7.61 0.57
CA TYR A 269 1.04 8.55 1.64
C TYR A 269 0.02 9.67 1.72
N LEU A 270 -0.32 10.09 2.94
CA LEU A 270 -1.18 11.26 3.19
C LEU A 270 -0.62 12.06 4.37
N THR A 271 -0.31 13.33 4.14
CA THR A 271 0.15 14.25 5.18
C THR A 271 -0.98 15.18 5.60
N ILE A 272 -1.39 15.07 6.87
CA ILE A 272 -2.44 15.89 7.50
C ILE A 272 -1.78 16.82 8.50
N ALA A 273 -1.82 18.12 8.22
CA ALA A 273 -1.17 19.13 9.03
C ALA A 273 -2.17 19.90 9.91
N PHE A 274 -1.89 19.99 11.20
CA PHE A 274 -2.66 20.76 12.17
C PHE A 274 -1.86 21.98 12.62
N GLY A 275 -2.38 23.19 12.40
CA GLY A 275 -1.68 24.43 12.64
C GLY A 275 -2.22 25.22 13.84
N CYS A 276 -1.34 25.63 14.75
CA CYS A 276 -1.64 26.68 15.73
C CYS A 276 -0.63 27.82 15.60
N THR A 277 -0.66 28.83 16.47
CA THR A 277 0.21 30.00 16.30
C THR A 277 1.69 29.67 16.37
N GLY A 278 2.13 28.92 17.39
CA GLY A 278 3.54 28.54 17.59
C GLY A 278 3.86 27.07 17.40
N GLY A 279 2.90 26.23 17.03
CA GLY A 279 3.15 24.81 16.78
C GLY A 279 3.37 23.92 18.01
N GLN A 280 3.22 24.44 19.24
CA GLN A 280 3.67 23.77 20.46
C GLN A 280 2.56 23.16 21.33
N HIS A 281 1.35 23.71 21.32
CA HIS A 281 0.28 23.30 22.24
C HIS A 281 -0.91 22.65 21.52
N ARG A 282 -1.82 23.47 20.94
CA ARG A 282 -3.10 23.03 20.35
C ARG A 282 -2.88 22.04 19.19
N SER A 283 -2.03 22.43 18.25
CA SER A 283 -1.70 21.59 17.08
C SER A 283 -1.13 20.22 17.46
N VAL A 284 -0.25 20.21 18.48
CA VAL A 284 0.37 18.99 18.98
C VAL A 284 -0.68 18.05 19.58
N MET A 285 -1.54 18.58 20.46
CA MET A 285 -2.58 17.78 21.10
C MET A 285 -3.58 17.23 20.07
N ILE A 286 -3.98 18.05 19.09
CA ILE A 286 -4.91 17.62 18.04
C ILE A 286 -4.28 16.54 17.14
N ALA A 287 -3.03 16.72 16.71
CA ALA A 287 -2.32 15.70 15.91
C ALA A 287 -2.24 14.35 16.64
N GLU A 288 -1.98 14.38 17.96
CA GLU A 288 -1.97 13.16 18.78
C GLU A 288 -3.36 12.50 18.87
N GLU A 289 -4.41 13.26 19.15
CA GLU A 289 -5.74 12.70 19.34
C GLU A 289 -6.31 12.15 18.03
N VAL A 290 -6.18 12.90 16.93
CA VAL A 290 -6.59 12.42 15.61
C VAL A 290 -5.79 11.19 15.20
N GLY A 291 -4.46 11.22 15.42
CA GLY A 291 -3.60 10.07 15.18
C GLY A 291 -4.02 8.83 15.96
N LYS A 292 -4.47 8.98 17.22
CA LYS A 292 -5.02 7.87 18.03
C LYS A 292 -6.32 7.32 17.44
N HIS A 293 -7.23 8.21 16.97
CA HIS A 293 -8.49 7.78 16.35
C HIS A 293 -8.24 6.99 15.07
N LEU A 294 -7.36 7.48 14.20
CA LEU A 294 -7.01 6.79 12.96
C LEU A 294 -6.31 5.44 13.21
N ARG A 295 -5.46 5.33 14.24
CA ARG A 295 -4.88 4.03 14.63
C ARG A 295 -5.94 3.05 15.14
N ARG A 296 -6.94 3.50 15.91
CA ARG A 296 -8.09 2.68 16.32
C ARG A 296 -8.93 2.22 15.14
N ALA A 297 -9.01 3.04 14.11
CA ALA A 297 -9.61 2.69 12.84
C ALA A 297 -8.67 1.86 11.93
N GLU A 298 -7.59 1.28 12.50
CA GLU A 298 -6.62 0.35 11.87
C GLU A 298 -5.78 0.96 10.74
N TYR A 299 -5.64 2.29 10.65
CA TYR A 299 -4.70 2.94 9.74
C TYR A 299 -3.29 2.98 10.31
N ARG A 300 -2.29 2.93 9.42
CA ARG A 300 -0.87 3.14 9.78
C ARG A 300 -0.64 4.64 9.94
N VAL A 301 -0.38 5.09 11.19
CA VAL A 301 -0.27 6.53 11.49
C VAL A 301 1.04 6.87 12.17
N LYS A 302 1.74 7.85 11.62
CA LYS A 302 2.90 8.52 12.22
C LYS A 302 2.48 9.92 12.69
N VAL A 303 2.83 10.30 13.92
CA VAL A 303 2.63 11.65 14.42
C VAL A 303 3.97 12.34 14.46
N MET A 304 4.04 13.55 13.92
CA MET A 304 5.25 14.35 13.84
C MET A 304 5.01 15.77 14.37
N TYR A 305 6.03 16.33 15.02
CA TYR A 305 5.98 17.67 15.61
C TYR A 305 7.07 18.52 14.98
N ARG A 306 6.69 19.36 14.00
CA ARG A 306 7.66 20.12 13.23
C ARG A 306 8.34 21.20 14.07
N ASP A 307 7.56 21.89 14.92
CA ASP A 307 7.99 23.15 15.57
C ASP A 307 8.08 23.01 17.12
N ILE A 308 8.18 21.81 17.64
CA ILE A 308 8.57 21.61 19.05
C ILE A 308 10.09 21.68 19.14
N PRO A 309 10.65 22.50 20.04
CA PRO A 309 12.08 22.47 20.34
C PRO A 309 12.52 21.07 20.76
N LYS A 310 13.67 20.63 20.24
CA LYS A 310 14.28 19.34 20.60
C LYS A 310 14.81 19.36 22.03
#